data_1ce2e9cd2383569f039c6aaf71e6aee0
#
_entry.id   1ce2e9cd2383569f039c6aaf71e6aee0
#
_cell.length_a   1.000
_cell.length_b   1.000
_cell.length_c   1.000
_cell.angle_alpha   90.00
_cell.angle_beta   90.00
_cell.angle_gamma   90.00
#
_symmetry.space_group_name_H-M   'P 1'
#
loop_
_entity.id
_entity.type
_entity.pdbx_description
1 polymer ?
#
loop_
_entity_poly.entity_id
_entity_poly.type
_entity_poly.pdbx_seq_one_letter_code
_entity_poly.pdbx_strand_id
1 'polypeptide(L)'
;MRRNSSETKRKILTACVRLFLEEGYKSTSVSRIVEEAGVARGSYLNLFPTKDKILLDLTESMFGGQFDVARSIADKKLPPVYAYAVETSLQLTLTELNENLREIYIEAYSQPDTAEFIYLHTTAELKQIFGANFPDYSESDFYEMEIGTAGLMR
;
A
#
# COMPACT_ATOMS: atom_id res chain seq x y z
N MET A 1 -17.73 23.48 1.89
CA MET A 1 -16.73 22.94 2.83
C MET A 1 -16.09 21.62 2.40
N ARG A 2 -16.83 20.57 1.96
CA ARG A 2 -16.28 19.26 1.53
C ARG A 2 -15.26 19.32 0.38
N ARG A 3 -15.47 20.20 -0.63
CA ARG A 3 -14.59 20.29 -1.82
C ARG A 3 -13.17 20.76 -1.49
N ASN A 4 -13.02 21.68 -0.53
CA ASN A 4 -11.72 22.21 -0.11
C ASN A 4 -10.91 21.19 0.69
N SER A 5 -11.56 20.34 1.51
CA SER A 5 -10.92 19.27 2.29
C SER A 5 -10.34 18.18 1.41
N SER A 6 -11.07 17.77 0.36
CA SER A 6 -10.60 16.75 -0.60
C SER A 6 -9.38 17.23 -1.42
N GLU A 7 -9.37 18.50 -1.83
CA GLU A 7 -8.24 19.08 -2.53
C GLU A 7 -7.01 19.19 -1.62
N THR A 8 -7.21 19.62 -0.36
CA THR A 8 -6.14 19.70 0.64
C THR A 8 -5.54 18.31 0.91
N LYS A 9 -6.40 17.29 1.09
CA LYS A 9 -5.96 15.89 1.27
C LYS A 9 -5.10 15.44 0.08
N ARG A 10 -5.55 15.69 -1.15
CA ARG A 10 -4.80 15.33 -2.35
C ARG A 10 -3.43 16.01 -2.42
N LYS A 11 -3.34 17.30 -2.09
CA LYS A 11 -2.05 18.04 -2.06
C LYS A 11 -1.08 17.41 -1.05
N ILE A 12 -1.57 17.08 0.14
CA ILE A 12 -0.75 16.44 1.18
C ILE A 12 -0.25 15.08 0.71
N LEU A 13 -1.14 14.20 0.21
CA LEU A 13 -0.75 12.87 -0.25
C LEU A 13 0.24 12.93 -1.43
N THR A 14 0.04 13.85 -2.38
CA THR A 14 0.98 14.05 -3.49
C THR A 14 2.37 14.49 -3.01
N ALA A 15 2.42 15.42 -2.04
CA ALA A 15 3.68 15.85 -1.42
C ALA A 15 4.36 14.68 -0.68
N CYS A 16 3.58 13.88 0.06
CA CYS A 16 4.10 12.72 0.77
C CYS A 16 4.71 11.68 -0.18
N VAL A 17 4.02 11.31 -1.25
CA VAL A 17 4.55 10.35 -2.24
C VAL A 17 5.90 10.81 -2.77
N ARG A 18 6.00 12.10 -3.19
CA ARG A 18 7.25 12.64 -3.69
C ARG A 18 8.35 12.61 -2.63
N LEU A 19 8.09 13.18 -1.45
CA LEU A 19 9.10 13.29 -0.39
C LEU A 19 9.53 11.92 0.13
N PHE A 20 8.61 10.98 0.28
CA PHE A 20 8.96 9.63 0.76
C PHE A 20 9.82 8.88 -0.24
N LEU A 21 9.59 9.06 -1.55
CA LEU A 21 10.42 8.44 -2.59
C LEU A 21 11.77 9.12 -2.77
N GLU A 22 11.87 10.43 -2.54
CA GLU A 22 13.10 11.22 -2.72
C GLU A 22 13.96 11.24 -1.44
N GLU A 23 13.34 11.45 -0.28
CA GLU A 23 14.01 11.70 1.00
C GLU A 23 13.91 10.54 1.99
N GLY A 24 13.03 9.55 1.74
CA GLY A 24 12.69 8.45 2.66
C GLY A 24 11.56 8.82 3.63
N TYR A 25 10.81 7.79 4.06
CA TYR A 25 9.70 7.97 5.00
C TYR A 25 10.18 8.50 6.35
N LYS A 26 11.20 7.89 6.96
CA LYS A 26 11.68 8.26 8.29
C LYS A 26 12.28 9.66 8.30
N SER A 27 13.01 10.03 7.27
CA SER A 27 13.66 11.33 7.13
C SER A 27 12.69 12.48 6.89
N THR A 28 11.51 12.21 6.33
CA THR A 28 10.51 13.22 6.00
C THR A 28 9.74 13.68 7.24
N SER A 29 9.86 14.95 7.62
CA SER A 29 9.12 15.54 8.74
C SER A 29 7.75 16.07 8.32
N VAL A 30 6.81 16.18 9.29
CA VAL A 30 5.50 16.82 9.08
C VAL A 30 5.65 18.27 8.59
N SER A 31 6.63 19.00 9.09
CA SER A 31 6.89 20.39 8.65
C SER A 31 7.29 20.44 7.19
N ARG A 32 8.12 19.49 6.73
CA ARG A 32 8.52 19.36 5.34
C ARG A 32 7.34 19.05 4.41
N ILE A 33 6.44 18.15 4.87
CA ILE A 33 5.21 17.82 4.13
C ILE A 33 4.29 19.01 3.98
N VAL A 34 4.07 19.75 5.08
CA VAL A 34 3.20 20.95 5.11
C VAL A 34 3.72 22.03 4.17
N GLU A 35 5.04 22.29 4.19
CA GLU A 35 5.71 23.24 3.31
C GLU A 35 5.54 22.83 1.83
N GLU A 36 5.86 21.57 1.51
CA GLU A 36 5.79 21.04 0.15
C GLU A 36 4.36 21.03 -0.42
N ALA A 37 3.38 20.68 0.42
CA ALA A 37 1.97 20.67 0.03
C ALA A 37 1.38 22.09 -0.09
N GLY A 38 2.05 23.11 0.43
CA GLY A 38 1.55 24.49 0.46
C GLY A 38 0.25 24.63 1.26
N VAL A 39 0.12 23.92 2.39
CA VAL A 39 -1.07 23.91 3.24
C VAL A 39 -0.77 24.44 4.64
N ALA A 40 -1.81 24.96 5.33
CA ALA A 40 -1.64 25.34 6.72
C ALA A 40 -1.46 24.10 7.61
N ARG A 41 -0.56 24.16 8.62
CA ARG A 41 -0.31 23.08 9.59
C ARG A 41 -1.58 22.59 10.27
N GLY A 42 -2.51 23.49 10.62
CA GLY A 42 -3.79 23.12 11.20
C GLY A 42 -4.66 22.29 10.25
N SER A 43 -4.64 22.62 8.96
CA SER A 43 -5.37 21.84 7.94
C SER A 43 -4.79 20.43 7.78
N TYR A 44 -3.47 20.32 7.86
CA TYR A 44 -2.79 19.01 7.88
C TYR A 44 -3.22 18.18 9.10
N LEU A 45 -3.07 18.72 10.30
CA LEU A 45 -3.38 18.00 11.56
C LEU A 45 -4.85 17.58 11.67
N ASN A 46 -5.76 18.37 11.08
CA ASN A 46 -7.18 18.01 11.02
C ASN A 46 -7.48 16.79 10.12
N LEU A 47 -6.65 16.56 9.10
CA LEU A 47 -6.78 15.44 8.17
C LEU A 47 -5.93 14.24 8.62
N PHE A 48 -4.72 14.52 9.08
CA PHE A 48 -3.73 13.54 9.45
C PHE A 48 -3.13 13.87 10.82
N PRO A 49 -3.71 13.37 11.92
CA PRO A 49 -3.19 13.61 13.27
C PRO A 49 -1.78 13.09 13.47
N THR A 50 -1.42 12.00 12.77
CA THR A 50 -0.09 11.40 12.80
C THR A 50 0.40 11.11 11.38
N LYS A 51 1.71 10.92 11.23
CA LYS A 51 2.31 10.51 9.95
C LYS A 51 1.89 9.07 9.57
N ASP A 52 1.60 8.22 10.56
CA ASP A 52 1.16 6.85 10.33
C ASP A 52 -0.22 6.79 9.65
N LYS A 53 -1.11 7.75 9.94
CA LYS A 53 -2.40 7.85 9.23
C LYS A 53 -2.24 8.21 7.75
N ILE A 54 -1.17 8.93 7.39
CA ILE A 54 -0.84 9.14 5.97
C ILE A 54 -0.33 7.86 5.35
N LEU A 55 0.51 7.11 6.06
CA LEU A 55 1.03 5.84 5.58
C LEU A 55 -0.10 4.87 5.30
N LEU A 56 -1.09 4.77 6.20
CA LEU A 56 -2.28 3.96 6.00
C LEU A 56 -3.04 4.39 4.73
N ASP A 57 -3.37 5.68 4.57
CA ASP A 57 -4.08 6.20 3.39
C ASP A 57 -3.33 5.91 2.07
N LEU A 58 -1.99 6.05 2.08
CA LEU A 58 -1.16 5.75 0.91
C LEU A 58 -1.14 4.25 0.63
N THR A 59 -1.03 3.41 1.66
CA THR A 59 -1.04 1.95 1.54
C THR A 59 -2.39 1.46 1.00
N GLU A 60 -3.51 1.96 1.52
CA GLU A 60 -4.85 1.66 0.99
C GLU A 60 -4.95 1.99 -0.50
N SER A 61 -4.42 3.15 -0.91
CA SER A 61 -4.42 3.56 -2.32
C SER A 61 -3.51 2.69 -3.20
N MET A 62 -2.34 2.30 -2.69
CA MET A 62 -1.38 1.45 -3.42
C MET A 62 -1.89 0.03 -3.58
N PHE A 63 -2.19 -0.63 -2.47
CA PHE A 63 -2.61 -2.03 -2.46
C PHE A 63 -4.00 -2.21 -3.08
N GLY A 64 -4.92 -1.24 -2.90
CA GLY A 64 -6.25 -1.30 -3.51
C GLY A 64 -6.25 -1.38 -5.04
N GLY A 65 -5.17 -0.94 -5.71
CA GLY A 65 -5.05 -0.96 -7.17
C GLY A 65 -4.00 -1.90 -7.76
N GLN A 66 -3.09 -2.45 -6.94
CA GLN A 66 -1.93 -3.18 -7.48
C GLN A 66 -2.30 -4.49 -8.17
N PHE A 67 -3.26 -5.24 -7.65
CA PHE A 67 -3.76 -6.45 -8.30
C PHE A 67 -4.54 -6.15 -9.58
N ASP A 68 -5.22 -5.01 -9.67
CA ASP A 68 -5.88 -4.56 -10.91
C ASP A 68 -4.84 -4.24 -11.99
N VAL A 69 -3.75 -3.60 -11.62
CA VAL A 69 -2.61 -3.35 -12.52
C VAL A 69 -2.01 -4.69 -12.97
N ALA A 70 -1.74 -5.61 -12.05
CA ALA A 70 -1.21 -6.92 -12.36
C ALA A 70 -2.13 -7.71 -13.31
N ARG A 71 -3.45 -7.70 -13.05
CA ARG A 71 -4.45 -8.30 -13.96
C ARG A 71 -4.50 -7.64 -15.33
N SER A 72 -4.20 -6.35 -15.42
CA SER A 72 -4.13 -5.64 -16.71
C SER A 72 -2.91 -5.99 -17.53
N ILE A 73 -1.81 -6.37 -16.87
CA ILE A 73 -0.53 -6.77 -17.50
C ILE A 73 -0.58 -8.24 -17.90
N ALA A 74 -1.11 -9.10 -17.03
CA ALA A 74 -1.26 -10.53 -17.30
C ALA A 74 -2.24 -10.75 -18.46
N ASP A 75 -1.91 -11.69 -19.35
CA ASP A 75 -2.85 -12.06 -20.42
C ASP A 75 -4.13 -12.64 -19.81
N LYS A 76 -5.29 -12.08 -20.18
CA LYS A 76 -6.61 -12.52 -19.70
C LYS A 76 -6.94 -13.99 -20.00
N LYS A 77 -6.20 -14.63 -20.90
CA LYS A 77 -6.32 -16.05 -21.23
C LYS A 77 -5.55 -16.95 -20.27
N LEU A 78 -4.66 -16.37 -19.46
CA LEU A 78 -3.87 -17.12 -18.49
C LEU A 78 -4.66 -17.35 -17.19
N PRO A 79 -4.37 -18.44 -16.45
CA PRO A 79 -4.94 -18.65 -15.12
C PRO A 79 -4.70 -17.47 -14.17
N PRO A 80 -5.61 -17.21 -13.20
CA PRO A 80 -5.49 -16.09 -12.26
C PRO A 80 -4.17 -16.02 -11.47
N VAL A 81 -3.49 -17.16 -11.26
CA VAL A 81 -2.17 -17.23 -10.62
C VAL A 81 -1.11 -16.35 -11.31
N TYR A 82 -1.26 -16.09 -12.62
CA TYR A 82 -0.35 -15.21 -13.33
C TYR A 82 -0.48 -13.75 -12.89
N ALA A 83 -1.67 -13.31 -12.49
CA ALA A 83 -1.83 -11.97 -11.90
C ALA A 83 -1.08 -11.86 -10.57
N TYR A 84 -1.13 -12.90 -9.73
CA TYR A 84 -0.35 -12.96 -8.49
C TYR A 84 1.16 -12.94 -8.77
N ALA A 85 1.63 -13.74 -9.72
CA ALA A 85 3.05 -13.79 -10.10
C ALA A 85 3.54 -12.43 -10.64
N VAL A 86 2.73 -11.74 -11.45
CA VAL A 86 3.04 -10.39 -11.97
C VAL A 86 3.09 -9.38 -10.83
N GLU A 87 2.09 -9.39 -9.94
CA GLU A 87 2.05 -8.49 -8.78
C GLU A 87 3.30 -8.65 -7.91
N THR A 88 3.58 -9.87 -7.46
CA THR A 88 4.74 -10.20 -6.63
C THR A 88 6.06 -9.79 -7.30
N SER A 89 6.20 -10.09 -8.60
CA SER A 89 7.41 -9.71 -9.36
C SER A 89 7.57 -8.20 -9.46
N LEU A 90 6.49 -7.45 -9.67
CA LEU A 90 6.51 -5.98 -9.71
C LEU A 90 6.91 -5.42 -8.35
N GLN A 91 6.29 -5.90 -7.26
CA GLN A 91 6.57 -5.45 -5.91
C GLN A 91 8.05 -5.66 -5.55
N LEU A 92 8.58 -6.87 -5.75
CA LEU A 92 9.98 -7.19 -5.49
C LEU A 92 10.93 -6.36 -6.34
N THR A 93 10.64 -6.18 -7.63
CA THR A 93 11.47 -5.38 -8.53
C THR A 93 11.49 -3.92 -8.11
N LEU A 94 10.36 -3.32 -7.80
CA LEU A 94 10.26 -1.93 -7.41
C LEU A 94 10.98 -1.66 -6.08
N THR A 95 10.85 -2.56 -5.10
CA THR A 95 11.54 -2.42 -3.80
C THR A 95 13.04 -2.66 -3.92
N GLU A 96 13.50 -3.47 -4.88
CA GLU A 96 14.92 -3.67 -5.14
C GLU A 96 15.56 -2.47 -5.85
N LEU A 97 14.82 -1.80 -6.73
CA LEU A 97 15.30 -0.65 -7.49
C LEU A 97 15.28 0.67 -6.69
N ASN A 98 14.53 0.75 -5.61
CA ASN A 98 14.38 1.98 -4.83
C ASN A 98 14.36 1.71 -3.32
N GLU A 99 15.46 2.09 -2.65
CA GLU A 99 15.62 1.90 -1.20
C GLU A 99 14.56 2.63 -0.37
N ASN A 100 14.16 3.83 -0.78
CA ASN A 100 13.13 4.59 -0.08
C ASN A 100 11.75 3.91 -0.21
N LEU A 101 11.45 3.31 -1.38
CA LEU A 101 10.25 2.52 -1.55
C LEU A 101 10.29 1.25 -0.67
N ARG A 102 11.43 0.59 -0.60
CA ARG A 102 11.65 -0.55 0.33
C ARG A 102 11.40 -0.14 1.78
N GLU A 103 11.91 1.03 2.21
CA GLU A 103 11.65 1.59 3.54
C GLU A 103 10.15 1.77 3.80
N ILE A 104 9.40 2.31 2.81
CA ILE A 104 7.94 2.49 2.91
C ILE A 104 7.22 1.14 3.12
N TYR A 105 7.60 0.10 2.37
CA TYR A 105 7.03 -1.24 2.55
C TYR A 105 7.31 -1.82 3.94
N ILE A 106 8.58 -1.75 4.40
CA ILE A 106 8.96 -2.22 5.72
C ILE A 106 8.16 -1.49 6.81
N GLU A 107 8.02 -0.17 6.69
CA GLU A 107 7.27 0.63 7.65
C GLU A 107 5.77 0.30 7.61
N ALA A 108 5.18 0.12 6.42
CA ALA A 108 3.79 -0.27 6.25
C ALA A 108 3.46 -1.59 6.96
N TYR A 109 4.31 -2.60 6.82
CA TYR A 109 4.17 -3.87 7.54
C TYR A 109 4.50 -3.80 9.03
N SER A 110 5.18 -2.74 9.48
CA SER A 110 5.55 -2.55 10.89
C SER A 110 4.49 -1.80 11.70
N GLN A 111 3.60 -1.06 11.03
CA GLN A 111 2.52 -0.31 11.67
C GLN A 111 1.27 -1.21 11.78
N PRO A 112 0.68 -1.41 12.98
CA PRO A 112 -0.41 -2.37 13.17
C PRO A 112 -1.61 -2.16 12.24
N ASP A 113 -2.15 -0.92 12.17
CA ASP A 113 -3.32 -0.60 11.36
C ASP A 113 -3.05 -0.85 9.86
N THR A 114 -1.85 -0.53 9.40
CA THR A 114 -1.44 -0.66 8.00
C THR A 114 -1.18 -2.12 7.64
N ALA A 115 -0.49 -2.84 8.52
CA ALA A 115 -0.23 -4.27 8.34
C ALA A 115 -1.54 -5.07 8.31
N GLU A 116 -2.47 -4.79 9.22
CA GLU A 116 -3.78 -5.42 9.25
C GLU A 116 -4.54 -5.19 7.93
N PHE A 117 -4.56 -3.94 7.44
CA PHE A 117 -5.16 -3.63 6.15
C PHE A 117 -4.53 -4.47 5.02
N ILE A 118 -3.19 -4.53 4.94
CA ILE A 118 -2.49 -5.30 3.90
C ILE A 118 -2.88 -6.77 3.97
N TYR A 119 -2.81 -7.38 5.17
CA TYR A 119 -3.12 -8.80 5.34
C TYR A 119 -4.57 -9.13 4.95
N LEU A 120 -5.54 -8.33 5.38
CA LEU A 120 -6.95 -8.57 5.04
C LEU A 120 -7.22 -8.37 3.54
N HIS A 121 -6.64 -7.32 2.94
CA HIS A 121 -6.81 -7.03 1.52
C HIS A 121 -6.21 -8.14 0.64
N THR A 122 -4.95 -8.53 0.92
CA THR A 122 -4.27 -9.58 0.15
C THR A 122 -4.91 -10.96 0.38
N THR A 123 -5.40 -11.25 1.59
CA THR A 123 -6.19 -12.47 1.86
C THR A 123 -7.39 -12.59 0.93
N ALA A 124 -8.14 -11.49 0.74
CA ALA A 124 -9.28 -11.48 -0.17
C ALA A 124 -8.86 -11.75 -1.62
N GLU A 125 -7.73 -11.18 -2.05
CA GLU A 125 -7.15 -11.42 -3.38
C GLU A 125 -6.68 -12.87 -3.55
N LEU A 126 -5.99 -13.45 -2.57
CA LEU A 126 -5.56 -14.86 -2.59
C LEU A 126 -6.77 -15.82 -2.68
N LYS A 127 -7.83 -15.53 -1.92
CA LYS A 127 -9.07 -16.29 -1.99
C LYS A 127 -9.72 -16.21 -3.38
N GLN A 128 -9.70 -15.04 -4.02
CA GLN A 128 -10.20 -14.86 -5.38
C GLN A 128 -9.36 -15.64 -6.41
N ILE A 129 -8.04 -15.64 -6.25
CA ILE A 129 -7.10 -16.27 -7.18
C ILE A 129 -7.08 -17.79 -7.01
N PHE A 130 -7.02 -18.29 -5.78
CA PHE A 130 -6.75 -19.69 -5.47
C PHE A 130 -7.97 -20.46 -4.94
N GLY A 131 -9.08 -19.78 -4.59
CA GLY A 131 -10.24 -20.42 -3.95
C GLY A 131 -10.82 -21.60 -4.73
N ALA A 132 -10.82 -21.54 -6.07
CA ALA A 132 -11.25 -22.65 -6.90
C ALA A 132 -10.32 -23.88 -6.81
N ASN A 133 -9.04 -23.68 -6.46
CA ASN A 133 -8.05 -24.76 -6.30
C ASN A 133 -8.05 -25.34 -4.88
N PHE A 134 -8.58 -24.59 -3.91
CA PHE A 134 -8.64 -24.96 -2.49
C PHE A 134 -10.07 -24.79 -1.95
N PRO A 135 -11.04 -25.61 -2.43
CA PRO A 135 -12.45 -25.42 -2.09
C PRO A 135 -12.77 -25.63 -0.60
N ASP A 136 -11.91 -26.36 0.10
CA ASP A 136 -12.08 -26.66 1.54
C ASP A 136 -11.41 -25.61 2.45
N TYR A 137 -10.69 -24.62 1.87
CA TYR A 137 -10.03 -23.57 2.64
C TYR A 137 -11.04 -22.54 3.14
N SER A 138 -10.96 -22.27 4.43
CA SER A 138 -11.66 -21.17 5.10
C SER A 138 -10.96 -19.83 4.82
N GLU A 139 -11.56 -18.75 5.25
CA GLU A 139 -10.93 -17.42 5.20
C GLU A 139 -9.67 -17.36 6.08
N SER A 140 -9.68 -18.07 7.22
CA SER A 140 -8.51 -18.19 8.10
C SER A 140 -7.34 -18.89 7.42
N ASP A 141 -7.59 -19.92 6.61
CA ASP A 141 -6.52 -20.62 5.89
C ASP A 141 -5.86 -19.70 4.84
N PHE A 142 -6.66 -18.87 4.14
CA PHE A 142 -6.11 -17.88 3.22
C PHE A 142 -5.36 -16.75 3.95
N TYR A 143 -5.80 -16.36 5.14
CA TYR A 143 -5.11 -15.39 5.97
C TYR A 143 -3.75 -15.94 6.46
N GLU A 144 -3.68 -17.19 6.89
CA GLU A 144 -2.41 -17.85 7.24
C GLU A 144 -1.47 -17.98 6.04
N MET A 145 -2.01 -18.25 4.84
CA MET A 145 -1.24 -18.24 3.59
C MET A 145 -0.63 -16.87 3.33
N GLU A 146 -1.41 -15.80 3.51
CA GLU A 146 -0.92 -14.43 3.34
C GLU A 146 0.20 -14.09 4.32
N ILE A 147 0.03 -14.38 5.62
CA ILE A 147 1.08 -14.16 6.62
C ILE A 147 2.37 -14.89 6.23
N GLY A 148 2.25 -16.13 5.75
CA GLY A 148 3.40 -16.92 5.29
C GLY A 148 4.11 -16.30 4.09
N THR A 149 3.36 -15.84 3.09
CA THR A 149 3.93 -15.20 1.89
C THR A 149 4.51 -13.83 2.19
N ALA A 150 3.82 -13.00 2.97
CA ALA A 150 4.34 -11.71 3.42
C ALA A 150 5.63 -11.83 4.25
N GLY A 151 5.77 -12.91 5.03
CA GLY A 151 7.00 -13.20 5.79
C GLY A 151 8.21 -13.50 4.90
N LEU A 152 8.00 -13.99 3.68
CA LEU A 152 9.09 -14.22 2.71
C LEU A 152 9.53 -12.93 1.99
N MET A 153 8.70 -11.88 2.03
CA MET A 153 8.93 -10.60 1.33
C MET A 153 9.51 -9.51 2.22
N ARG A 154 9.74 -9.79 3.51
CA ARG A 154 10.37 -8.92 4.50
C ARG A 154 11.86 -9.20 4.61
#